data_1fd7a3bd18ec10ba8206e6c90ab2d4fd
#
_entry.id   1fd7a3bd18ec10ba8206e6c90ab2d4fd
#
_cell.length_a   1.000
_cell.length_b   1.000
_cell.length_c   1.000
_cell.angle_alpha   90.00
_cell.angle_beta   90.00
_cell.angle_gamma   90.00
#
_symmetry.space_group_name_H-M   'P 1'
#
loop_
_entity.id
_entity.type
_entity.pdbx_description
1 polymer ?
#
loop_
_entity_poly.entity_id
_entity_poly.type
_entity_poly.pdbx_seq_one_letter_code
_entity_poly.pdbx_strand_id
1 'polypeptide(L)'
;MLPSIKNILYATDLSKNASFAFRYAMTLADALDTKINILYILPMVDSAMEVPIITQMGEEMYYKLREEKSREIIENIKNRLQDFSQKELQDAQCRAERVSSIMVREGDVMDEILKTAEKLKSDIIILGAHGKGILSHTFLGTVPDKLLRRSRVPVLVVPIPKDAIDSDL
;
A
#
# COMPACT_ATOMS: atom_id res chain seq x y z
N MET A 1 -16.01 -2.17 -27.01
CA MET A 1 -15.68 -0.91 -26.29
C MET A 1 -14.41 -1.18 -25.50
N LEU A 2 -13.42 -0.32 -25.57
CA LEU A 2 -12.19 -0.46 -24.78
C LEU A 2 -12.49 -0.13 -23.32
N PRO A 3 -11.89 -0.87 -22.34
CA PRO A 3 -12.03 -0.54 -20.93
C PRO A 3 -11.42 0.83 -20.64
N SER A 4 -12.09 1.62 -19.81
CA SER A 4 -11.56 2.90 -19.33
C SER A 4 -11.05 2.72 -17.88
N ILE A 5 -9.86 3.27 -17.61
CA ILE A 5 -9.30 3.30 -16.26
C ILE A 5 -9.62 4.65 -15.64
N LYS A 6 -10.43 4.67 -14.59
CA LYS A 6 -10.86 5.88 -13.86
C LYS A 6 -10.41 5.89 -12.41
N ASN A 7 -10.17 4.71 -11.83
CA ASN A 7 -9.78 4.53 -10.44
C ASN A 7 -8.59 3.60 -10.33
N ILE A 8 -7.45 4.13 -9.90
CA ILE A 8 -6.25 3.36 -9.60
C ILE A 8 -6.20 3.09 -8.11
N LEU A 9 -5.99 1.84 -7.71
CA LEU A 9 -5.62 1.46 -6.35
C LEU A 9 -4.11 1.22 -6.30
N TYR A 10 -3.37 2.04 -5.59
CA TYR A 10 -1.97 1.84 -5.34
C TYR A 10 -1.76 1.27 -3.94
N ALA A 11 -1.27 0.03 -3.87
CA ALA A 11 -0.95 -0.65 -2.61
C ALA A 11 0.54 -0.49 -2.29
N THR A 12 0.84 -0.05 -1.07
CA THR A 12 2.20 0.26 -0.62
C THR A 12 2.52 -0.35 0.73
N ASP A 13 3.79 -0.71 0.95
CA ASP A 13 4.35 -1.11 2.23
C ASP A 13 5.31 -0.04 2.82
N LEU A 14 5.37 1.14 2.19
CA LEU A 14 6.28 2.23 2.54
C LEU A 14 7.77 1.86 2.43
N SER A 15 8.11 0.81 1.70
CA SER A 15 9.51 0.52 1.36
C SER A 15 10.04 1.51 0.32
N LYS A 16 11.37 1.57 0.17
CA LYS A 16 12.00 2.33 -0.93
C LYS A 16 11.48 1.86 -2.30
N ASN A 17 11.20 0.60 -2.42
CA ASN A 17 10.65 -0.04 -3.61
C ASN A 17 9.25 0.46 -3.96
N ALA A 18 8.44 0.73 -2.94
CA ALA A 18 7.09 1.25 -3.12
C ALA A 18 7.11 2.64 -3.74
N SER A 19 8.12 3.48 -3.45
CA SER A 19 8.22 4.81 -4.06
C SER A 19 8.35 4.75 -5.58
N PHE A 20 9.07 3.77 -6.08
CA PHE A 20 9.23 3.57 -7.51
C PHE A 20 7.89 3.18 -8.18
N ALA A 21 7.14 2.26 -7.56
CA ALA A 21 5.81 1.88 -8.04
C ALA A 21 4.82 3.06 -8.00
N PHE A 22 4.95 3.96 -7.01
CA PHE A 22 4.14 5.17 -6.94
C PHE A 22 4.36 6.10 -8.13
N ARG A 23 5.61 6.28 -8.57
CA ARG A 23 5.91 7.10 -9.76
C ARG A 23 5.21 6.58 -11.00
N TYR A 24 5.18 5.26 -11.19
CA TYR A 24 4.41 4.64 -12.29
C TYR A 24 2.91 4.85 -12.13
N ALA A 25 2.37 4.71 -10.91
CA ALA A 25 0.97 4.98 -10.65
C ALA A 25 0.58 6.42 -10.98
N MET A 26 1.44 7.39 -10.61
CA MET A 26 1.24 8.81 -10.93
C MET A 26 1.34 9.09 -12.42
N THR A 27 2.33 8.50 -13.12
CA THR A 27 2.48 8.64 -14.57
C THR A 27 1.23 8.14 -15.31
N LEU A 28 0.68 7.00 -14.87
CA LEU A 28 -0.56 6.49 -15.44
C LEU A 28 -1.77 7.35 -15.12
N ALA A 29 -1.86 7.88 -13.89
CA ALA A 29 -2.94 8.76 -13.50
C ALA A 29 -2.95 10.05 -14.32
N ASP A 30 -1.77 10.63 -14.58
CA ASP A 30 -1.64 11.81 -15.42
C ASP A 30 -2.02 11.51 -16.87
N ALA A 31 -1.48 10.41 -17.43
CA ALA A 31 -1.71 10.05 -18.83
C ALA A 31 -3.18 9.68 -19.13
N LEU A 32 -3.89 9.12 -18.15
CA LEU A 32 -5.26 8.65 -18.28
C LEU A 32 -6.31 9.60 -17.69
N ASP A 33 -5.88 10.75 -17.16
CA ASP A 33 -6.74 11.71 -16.45
C ASP A 33 -7.59 11.06 -15.35
N THR A 34 -6.95 10.29 -14.46
CA THR A 34 -7.63 9.46 -13.46
C THR A 34 -7.16 9.76 -12.04
N LYS A 35 -7.81 9.16 -11.06
CA LYS A 35 -7.53 9.32 -9.62
C LYS A 35 -6.79 8.11 -9.05
N ILE A 36 -5.97 8.36 -8.02
CA ILE A 36 -5.26 7.33 -7.27
C ILE A 36 -5.80 7.28 -5.84
N ASN A 37 -6.05 6.08 -5.38
CA ASN A 37 -6.32 5.77 -3.98
C ASN A 37 -5.09 5.03 -3.43
N ILE A 38 -4.47 5.57 -2.39
CA ILE A 38 -3.30 4.97 -1.75
C ILE A 38 -3.77 4.09 -0.60
N LEU A 39 -3.31 2.85 -0.56
CA LEU A 39 -3.65 1.88 0.48
C LEU A 39 -2.40 1.34 1.14
N TYR A 40 -2.35 1.46 2.46
CA TYR A 40 -1.42 0.74 3.32
C TYR A 40 -2.18 -0.26 4.19
N ILE A 41 -1.66 -1.48 4.32
CA ILE A 41 -2.23 -2.46 5.22
C ILE A 41 -1.28 -2.69 6.39
N LEU A 42 -1.81 -2.50 7.60
CA LEU A 42 -1.15 -2.86 8.84
C LEU A 42 -1.45 -4.35 9.10
N PRO A 43 -0.44 -5.23 9.08
CA PRO A 43 -0.65 -6.64 9.36
C PRO A 43 -1.21 -6.86 10.76
N MET A 44 -2.13 -7.80 10.91
CA MET A 44 -2.62 -8.20 12.22
C MET A 44 -1.50 -8.81 13.06
N VAL A 45 -1.51 -8.50 14.34
CA VAL A 45 -0.64 -9.17 15.31
C VAL A 45 -1.15 -10.61 15.51
N ASP A 46 -0.22 -11.56 15.58
CA ASP A 46 -0.57 -12.96 15.82
C ASP A 46 -1.29 -13.12 17.17
N SER A 47 -2.49 -13.67 17.13
CA SER A 47 -3.31 -13.90 18.33
C SER A 47 -2.64 -14.79 19.37
N ALA A 48 -1.67 -15.60 18.98
CA ALA A 48 -0.86 -16.38 19.93
C ALA A 48 -0.02 -15.53 20.89
N MET A 49 0.34 -14.30 20.48
CA MET A 49 1.06 -13.35 21.34
C MET A 49 0.11 -12.51 22.23
N GLU A 50 -1.18 -12.48 21.93
CA GLU A 50 -2.15 -11.67 22.67
C GLU A 50 -2.52 -12.31 24.02
N VAL A 51 -2.72 -13.63 24.02
CA VAL A 51 -3.23 -14.34 25.22
C VAL A 51 -2.38 -14.14 26.48
N PRO A 52 -1.04 -14.25 26.45
CA PRO A 52 -0.22 -14.00 27.65
C PRO A 52 -0.34 -12.56 28.15
N ILE A 53 -0.42 -11.60 27.25
CA ILE A 53 -0.50 -10.17 27.59
C ILE A 53 -1.85 -9.85 28.23
N ILE A 54 -2.94 -10.36 27.66
CA ILE A 54 -4.30 -10.23 28.19
C ILE A 54 -4.38 -10.82 29.60
N THR A 55 -3.78 -12.01 29.80
CA THR A 55 -3.77 -12.67 31.10
C THR A 55 -3.06 -11.83 32.16
N GLN A 56 -2.02 -11.11 31.79
CA GLN A 56 -1.21 -10.32 32.72
C GLN A 56 -1.84 -8.95 33.07
N MET A 57 -2.44 -8.26 32.11
CA MET A 57 -2.93 -6.88 32.31
C MET A 57 -4.45 -6.74 32.31
N GLY A 58 -5.19 -7.81 31.97
CA GLY A 58 -6.64 -7.79 31.80
C GLY A 58 -7.12 -7.33 30.43
N GLU A 59 -8.28 -7.83 30.01
CA GLU A 59 -8.84 -7.58 28.67
C GLU A 59 -9.10 -6.10 28.40
N GLU A 60 -9.74 -5.40 29.34
CA GLU A 60 -10.14 -4.00 29.16
C GLU A 60 -8.93 -3.09 28.93
N MET A 61 -7.87 -3.26 29.74
CA MET A 61 -6.65 -2.48 29.62
C MET A 61 -5.91 -2.82 28.31
N TYR A 62 -5.87 -4.10 27.95
CA TYR A 62 -5.25 -4.56 26.69
C TYR A 62 -5.89 -3.92 25.46
N TYR A 63 -7.22 -4.02 25.34
CA TYR A 63 -7.93 -3.48 24.19
C TYR A 63 -7.85 -1.97 24.11
N LYS A 64 -7.90 -1.27 25.23
CA LYS A 64 -7.72 0.18 25.30
C LYS A 64 -6.36 0.62 24.80
N LEU A 65 -5.28 0.01 25.30
CA LEU A 65 -3.91 0.30 24.86
C LEU A 65 -3.68 -0.05 23.40
N ARG A 66 -4.26 -1.17 22.93
CA ARG A 66 -4.18 -1.59 21.54
C ARG A 66 -4.85 -0.56 20.62
N GLU A 67 -6.03 -0.09 20.98
CA GLU A 67 -6.76 0.91 20.21
C GLU A 67 -6.01 2.25 20.15
N GLU A 68 -5.45 2.72 21.26
CA GLU A 68 -4.64 3.94 21.30
C GLU A 68 -3.40 3.82 20.43
N LYS A 69 -2.65 2.71 20.54
CA LYS A 69 -1.47 2.44 19.70
C LYS A 69 -1.81 2.29 18.22
N SER A 70 -2.91 1.61 17.90
CA SER A 70 -3.35 1.47 16.51
C SER A 70 -3.68 2.83 15.90
N ARG A 71 -4.36 3.71 16.61
CA ARG A 71 -4.64 5.08 16.15
C ARG A 71 -3.37 5.88 15.90
N GLU A 72 -2.42 5.84 16.84
CA GLU A 72 -1.13 6.53 16.69
C GLU A 72 -0.34 6.01 15.47
N ILE A 73 -0.27 4.69 15.30
CA ILE A 73 0.39 4.06 14.16
C ILE A 73 -0.28 4.47 12.85
N ILE A 74 -1.62 4.42 12.78
CA ILE A 74 -2.39 4.80 11.60
C ILE A 74 -2.13 6.26 11.23
N GLU A 75 -2.12 7.15 12.21
CA GLU A 75 -1.86 8.58 11.99
C GLU A 75 -0.44 8.81 11.49
N ASN A 76 0.56 8.19 12.11
CA ASN A 76 1.94 8.25 11.67
C ASN A 76 2.13 7.72 10.24
N ILE A 77 1.45 6.62 9.89
CA ILE A 77 1.49 6.07 8.53
C ILE A 77 0.83 7.03 7.53
N LYS A 78 -0.31 7.61 7.87
CA LYS A 78 -0.98 8.61 7.02
C LYS A 78 -0.07 9.82 6.77
N ASN A 79 0.55 10.35 7.81
CA ASN A 79 1.47 11.47 7.70
C ASN A 79 2.67 11.11 6.79
N ARG A 80 3.26 9.93 6.97
CA ARG A 80 4.35 9.46 6.11
C ARG A 80 3.93 9.28 4.64
N LEU A 81 2.72 8.77 4.40
CA LEU A 81 2.17 8.64 3.04
C LEU A 81 1.90 10.01 2.41
N GLN A 82 1.45 10.95 3.20
CA GLN A 82 1.22 12.32 2.76
C GLN A 82 2.54 13.02 2.43
N ASP A 83 3.53 12.95 3.31
CA ASP A 83 4.88 13.49 3.09
C ASP A 83 5.53 12.85 1.86
N PHE A 84 5.40 11.54 1.72
CA PHE A 84 5.89 10.80 0.57
C PHE A 84 5.24 11.28 -0.73
N SER A 85 3.91 11.36 -0.74
CA SER A 85 3.14 11.87 -1.87
C SER A 85 3.59 13.28 -2.25
N GLN A 86 3.76 14.17 -1.28
CA GLN A 86 4.21 15.55 -1.52
C GLN A 86 5.64 15.63 -2.05
N LYS A 87 6.58 14.82 -1.51
CA LYS A 87 7.97 14.79 -1.98
C LYS A 87 8.10 14.28 -3.41
N GLU A 88 7.38 13.23 -3.76
CA GLU A 88 7.39 12.67 -5.12
C GLU A 88 6.67 13.58 -6.14
N LEU A 89 5.85 14.51 -5.65
CA LEU A 89 5.06 15.44 -6.46
C LEU A 89 5.70 16.83 -6.60
N GLN A 90 6.99 16.99 -6.28
CA GLN A 90 7.68 18.30 -6.21
C GLN A 90 7.50 19.21 -7.43
N ASP A 91 7.00 18.72 -8.55
CA ASP A 91 6.89 19.50 -9.80
C ASP A 91 5.48 19.94 -10.19
N ALA A 92 4.41 19.62 -9.47
CA ALA A 92 3.11 20.12 -9.87
C ALA A 92 2.02 20.09 -8.77
N GLN A 93 1.53 21.25 -8.45
CA GLN A 93 0.28 21.47 -7.73
C GLN A 93 -0.88 20.65 -8.33
N CYS A 94 -0.84 20.41 -9.64
CA CYS A 94 -1.82 19.60 -10.39
C CYS A 94 -1.77 18.08 -10.04
N ARG A 95 -0.60 17.55 -9.63
CA ARG A 95 -0.47 16.12 -9.32
C ARG A 95 -1.00 15.74 -7.94
N ALA A 96 -0.96 16.65 -6.97
CA ALA A 96 -1.55 16.42 -5.65
C ALA A 96 -3.06 16.15 -5.73
N GLU A 97 -3.74 16.78 -6.69
CA GLU A 97 -5.17 16.58 -6.94
C GLU A 97 -5.51 15.19 -7.49
N ARG A 98 -4.53 14.44 -8.00
CA ARG A 98 -4.71 13.06 -8.46
C ARG A 98 -4.88 12.07 -7.31
N VAL A 99 -4.35 12.37 -6.13
CA VAL A 99 -4.53 11.52 -4.96
C VAL A 99 -5.92 11.79 -4.36
N SER A 100 -6.82 10.85 -4.58
CA SER A 100 -8.21 10.94 -4.11
C SER A 100 -8.34 10.59 -2.63
N SER A 101 -7.62 9.57 -2.17
CA SER A 101 -7.67 9.15 -0.77
C SER A 101 -6.38 8.45 -0.33
N ILE A 102 -6.10 8.55 0.97
CA ILE A 102 -5.05 7.81 1.66
C ILE A 102 -5.71 6.97 2.75
N MET A 103 -5.57 5.66 2.63
CA MET A 103 -6.24 4.70 3.51
C MET A 103 -5.23 3.82 4.21
N VAL A 104 -5.49 3.60 5.49
CA VAL A 104 -4.82 2.57 6.29
C VAL A 104 -5.88 1.56 6.71
N ARG A 105 -5.62 0.28 6.48
CA ARG A 105 -6.45 -0.85 6.89
C ARG A 105 -5.63 -1.79 7.74
N GLU A 106 -6.29 -2.53 8.60
CA GLU A 106 -5.68 -3.59 9.42
C GLU A 106 -6.24 -4.93 8.97
N GLY A 107 -5.37 -5.92 8.75
CA GLY A 107 -5.81 -7.25 8.34
C GLY A 107 -4.80 -8.02 7.51
N ASP A 108 -5.28 -9.09 6.86
CA ASP A 108 -4.49 -9.79 5.85
C ASP A 108 -4.28 -8.90 4.62
N VAL A 109 -3.01 -8.77 4.21
CA VAL A 109 -2.61 -7.81 3.18
C VAL A 109 -3.35 -8.04 1.88
N MET A 110 -3.44 -9.29 1.44
CA MET A 110 -4.06 -9.62 0.16
C MET A 110 -5.58 -9.42 0.21
N ASP A 111 -6.22 -9.91 1.26
CA ASP A 111 -7.67 -9.82 1.40
C ASP A 111 -8.12 -8.35 1.49
N GLU A 112 -7.38 -7.50 2.22
CA GLU A 112 -7.70 -6.08 2.33
C GLU A 112 -7.45 -5.32 1.02
N ILE A 113 -6.43 -5.69 0.22
CA ILE A 113 -6.25 -5.12 -1.13
C ILE A 113 -7.45 -5.45 -2.00
N LEU A 114 -7.86 -6.74 -2.07
CA LEU A 114 -8.97 -7.19 -2.92
C LEU A 114 -10.31 -6.56 -2.49
N LYS A 115 -10.62 -6.56 -1.19
CA LYS A 115 -11.81 -5.91 -0.64
C LYS A 115 -11.85 -4.40 -0.94
N THR A 116 -10.71 -3.73 -0.81
CA THR A 116 -10.62 -2.30 -1.07
C THR A 116 -10.77 -2.01 -2.57
N ALA A 117 -10.16 -2.81 -3.44
CA ALA A 117 -10.31 -2.69 -4.88
C ALA A 117 -11.77 -2.85 -5.32
N GLU A 118 -12.49 -3.83 -4.77
CA GLU A 118 -13.91 -4.05 -5.03
C GLU A 118 -14.77 -2.88 -4.52
N LYS A 119 -14.55 -2.45 -3.27
CA LYS A 119 -15.30 -1.34 -2.65
C LYS A 119 -15.15 -0.03 -3.41
N LEU A 120 -13.95 0.26 -3.89
CA LEU A 120 -13.64 1.48 -4.66
C LEU A 120 -13.96 1.34 -6.14
N LYS A 121 -14.36 0.14 -6.60
CA LYS A 121 -14.52 -0.17 -8.02
C LYS A 121 -13.27 0.21 -8.80
N SER A 122 -12.13 -0.21 -8.29
CA SER A 122 -10.83 0.07 -8.91
C SER A 122 -10.71 -0.66 -10.25
N ASP A 123 -10.21 0.04 -11.24
CA ASP A 123 -10.04 -0.50 -12.60
C ASP A 123 -8.67 -1.17 -12.77
N ILE A 124 -7.71 -0.83 -11.91
CA ILE A 124 -6.38 -1.41 -11.86
C ILE A 124 -5.80 -1.32 -10.45
N ILE A 125 -5.04 -2.35 -10.06
CA ILE A 125 -4.24 -2.38 -8.84
C ILE A 125 -2.78 -2.22 -9.24
N ILE A 126 -2.03 -1.33 -8.57
CA ILE A 126 -0.60 -1.11 -8.80
C ILE A 126 0.15 -1.36 -7.50
N LEU A 127 1.26 -2.11 -7.58
CA LEU A 127 2.14 -2.37 -6.45
C LEU A 127 3.57 -2.68 -6.92
N GLY A 128 4.53 -2.62 -6.00
CA GLY A 128 5.90 -3.04 -6.26
C GLY A 128 6.06 -4.56 -6.35
N ALA A 129 7.02 -5.02 -7.13
CA ALA A 129 7.33 -6.44 -7.27
C ALA A 129 7.85 -7.08 -5.97
N HIS A 130 8.46 -6.28 -5.09
CA HIS A 130 9.05 -6.73 -3.83
C HIS A 130 8.69 -5.76 -2.71
N GLY A 131 8.54 -6.31 -1.49
CA GLY A 131 8.36 -5.53 -0.27
C GLY A 131 9.64 -5.46 0.57
N LYS A 132 9.48 -5.12 1.85
CA LYS A 132 10.57 -5.04 2.82
C LYS A 132 11.30 -6.39 2.93
N GLY A 133 12.59 -6.40 2.63
CA GLY A 133 13.49 -7.53 2.97
C GLY A 133 13.79 -8.55 1.87
N ILE A 134 13.33 -8.39 0.63
CA ILE A 134 13.68 -9.29 -0.46
C ILE A 134 14.59 -8.57 -1.46
N LEU A 135 15.88 -8.89 -1.40
CA LEU A 135 16.93 -8.40 -2.34
C LEU A 135 17.10 -9.29 -3.57
N SER A 136 16.32 -10.36 -3.70
CA SER A 136 16.45 -11.29 -4.83
C SER A 136 15.63 -10.84 -6.02
N HIS A 137 16.30 -10.45 -7.10
CA HIS A 137 15.69 -10.03 -8.36
C HIS A 137 15.01 -11.16 -9.15
N THR A 138 15.12 -12.39 -8.66
CA THR A 138 14.68 -13.59 -9.41
C THR A 138 13.26 -14.01 -9.07
N PHE A 139 12.72 -13.59 -7.94
CA PHE A 139 11.41 -14.04 -7.46
C PHE A 139 10.47 -12.87 -7.23
N LEU A 140 9.24 -13.04 -7.65
CA LEU A 140 8.14 -12.14 -7.34
C LEU A 140 7.79 -12.25 -5.85
N GLY A 141 7.50 -11.12 -5.18
CA GLY A 141 7.06 -11.11 -3.79
C GLY A 141 5.75 -11.88 -3.59
N THR A 142 5.54 -12.37 -2.38
CA THR A 142 4.37 -13.19 -2.04
C THR A 142 3.03 -12.49 -2.32
N VAL A 143 2.93 -11.19 -2.02
CA VAL A 143 1.70 -10.43 -2.24
C VAL A 143 1.42 -10.23 -3.73
N PRO A 144 2.38 -9.75 -4.55
CA PRO A 144 2.17 -9.64 -6.00
C PRO A 144 1.81 -10.98 -6.65
N ASP A 145 2.51 -12.08 -6.32
CA ASP A 145 2.22 -13.41 -6.87
C ASP A 145 0.77 -13.85 -6.56
N LYS A 146 0.36 -13.73 -5.30
CA LYS A 146 -1.00 -14.09 -4.90
C LYS A 146 -2.06 -13.20 -5.55
N LEU A 147 -1.81 -11.89 -5.68
CA LEU A 147 -2.73 -10.97 -6.34
C LEU A 147 -2.92 -11.30 -7.82
N LEU A 148 -1.84 -11.58 -8.55
CA LEU A 148 -1.91 -11.96 -9.97
C LEU A 148 -2.77 -13.22 -10.18
N ARG A 149 -2.79 -14.15 -9.23
CA ARG A 149 -3.57 -15.39 -9.31
C ARG A 149 -5.04 -15.21 -8.91
N ARG A 150 -5.35 -14.28 -8.02
CA ARG A 150 -6.69 -14.20 -7.39
C ARG A 150 -7.48 -12.94 -7.76
N SER A 151 -6.81 -11.91 -8.25
CA SER A 151 -7.48 -10.66 -8.60
C SER A 151 -8.38 -10.82 -9.83
N ARG A 152 -9.57 -10.22 -9.76
CA ARG A 152 -10.46 -10.01 -10.91
C ARG A 152 -10.23 -8.65 -11.57
N VAL A 153 -9.43 -7.81 -10.92
CA VAL A 153 -9.03 -6.50 -11.41
C VAL A 153 -7.63 -6.63 -12.00
N PRO A 154 -7.31 -6.02 -13.14
CA PRO A 154 -5.95 -5.96 -13.67
C PRO A 154 -4.93 -5.53 -12.62
N VAL A 155 -3.78 -6.18 -12.59
CA VAL A 155 -2.70 -5.90 -11.63
C VAL A 155 -1.45 -5.52 -12.39
N LEU A 156 -0.92 -4.33 -12.10
CA LEU A 156 0.38 -3.87 -12.57
C LEU A 156 1.40 -4.04 -11.46
N VAL A 157 2.34 -4.94 -11.68
CA VAL A 157 3.46 -5.16 -10.77
C VAL A 157 4.68 -4.43 -11.31
N VAL A 158 5.20 -3.47 -10.55
CA VAL A 158 6.33 -2.64 -10.96
C VAL A 158 7.63 -3.22 -10.42
N PRO A 159 8.53 -3.71 -11.27
CA PRO A 159 9.86 -4.15 -10.86
C PRO A 159 10.75 -2.94 -10.52
N ILE A 160 11.74 -3.15 -9.66
CA ILE A 160 12.72 -2.12 -9.34
C ILE A 160 13.93 -2.34 -10.24
N PRO A 161 14.41 -1.29 -10.93
CA PRO A 161 15.65 -1.37 -11.66
C PRO A 161 16.82 -1.67 -10.72
N LYS A 162 17.79 -2.47 -11.18
CA LYS A 162 18.99 -2.80 -10.40
C LYS A 162 19.76 -1.54 -9.96
N ASP A 163 19.82 -0.56 -10.83
CA ASP A 163 20.54 0.70 -10.62
C ASP A 163 19.89 1.62 -9.57
N ALA A 164 18.61 1.44 -9.28
CA ALA A 164 17.90 2.21 -8.26
C ALA A 164 18.16 1.70 -6.83
N ILE A 165 18.78 0.53 -6.68
CA ILE A 165 19.14 -0.07 -5.39
C ILE A 165 20.50 0.42 -4.92
N ASP A 166 21.41 0.70 -5.84
CA ASP A 166 22.81 1.07 -5.57
C ASP A 166 23.03 2.58 -5.36
N SER A 167 22.03 3.43 -5.65
CA SER A 167 22.17 4.89 -5.59
C SER A 167 21.96 5.51 -4.21
N ASP A 168 21.79 4.72 -3.15
CA ASP A 168 21.52 5.16 -1.78
C ASP A 168 22.41 4.49 -0.71
N LEU A 169 23.68 4.22 -1.04
CA LEU A 169 24.73 3.90 -0.05
C LEU A 169 25.55 5.11 0.31
#